data_b29a66fd43afe47fa6d00908d3c88bcd
#
_entry.id   b29a66fd43afe47fa6d00908d3c88bcd
#
_cell.length_a   1.000
_cell.length_b   1.000
_cell.length_c   1.000
_cell.angle_alpha   90.00
_cell.angle_beta   90.00
_cell.angle_gamma   90.00
#
_symmetry.space_group_name_H-M   'P 1'
#
loop_
_entity.id
_entity.type
_entity.pdbx_description
1 polymer ?
#
loop_
_entity_poly.entity_id
_entity_poly.type
_entity_poly.pdbx_seq_one_letter_code
_entity_poly.pdbx_strand_id
1 'polypeptide(L)'
;MNTQRIIRHLWVALLTAAFALSAQAAEAAKPRIKILATGGTIAGAQASQSEYGYKSGSFDVQDLIKAVPQMKDLADITGEQIVNIGSQDMNDEVWLKLAKRLNEVLAQPDVDGVVITHGTDTIEETAYFLDLVVKSDKPVVLVGSMRPATAISADGPMNLYNGMAIAADPRSKGRGVLVALNDVIHAAREVTKTNTSSVDTFHSLNRGPAGYVNTGKITWFQVPAGRRGSKSEFSIADAKALPRVDIIYAHANMSTDLIDAAVKNGAKGLVIAGVGDGNMTAQALERCSAVAKSGVVIVRSSRLPSGLTYRNNEVDDDKYGFVASLELNPPKSRVLLQEALLKTKDVKEIQRMFNEY
;
A
#
# COMPACT_ATOMS: atom_id res chain seq x y z
N MET A 1 -0.32 59.58 48.58
CA MET A 1 0.08 58.49 47.61
C MET A 1 -1.13 57.62 47.34
N ASN A 2 -1.60 57.57 46.15
CA ASN A 2 -2.98 57.25 45.76
C ASN A 2 -3.25 55.75 45.75
N THR A 3 -4.06 55.24 46.68
CA THR A 3 -4.44 53.83 46.87
C THR A 3 -4.97 53.16 45.57
N GLN A 4 -5.59 53.96 44.69
CA GLN A 4 -6.03 53.53 43.40
C GLN A 4 -4.91 53.13 42.42
N ARG A 5 -3.73 53.73 42.52
CA ARG A 5 -2.55 53.35 41.68
C ARG A 5 -1.98 52.01 42.11
N ILE A 6 -1.94 51.72 43.41
CA ILE A 6 -1.42 50.47 43.96
C ILE A 6 -2.32 49.29 43.55
N ILE A 7 -3.65 49.45 43.63
CA ILE A 7 -4.62 48.44 43.22
C ILE A 7 -4.52 48.15 41.72
N ARG A 8 -4.32 49.16 40.89
CA ARG A 8 -4.18 48.99 39.43
C ARG A 8 -2.90 48.25 39.06
N HIS A 9 -1.81 48.43 39.74
CA HIS A 9 -0.56 47.68 39.53
C HIS A 9 -0.65 46.23 40.02
N LEU A 10 -1.39 45.96 41.09
CA LEU A 10 -1.66 44.61 41.60
C LEU A 10 -2.53 43.81 40.61
N TRP A 11 -3.54 44.43 40.00
CA TRP A 11 -4.37 43.76 38.96
C TRP A 11 -3.61 43.50 37.68
N VAL A 12 -2.74 44.36 37.23
CA VAL A 12 -1.89 44.14 36.06
C VAL A 12 -0.87 43.04 36.33
N ALA A 13 -0.27 42.98 37.54
CA ALA A 13 0.66 41.90 37.91
C ALA A 13 -0.03 40.54 38.04
N LEU A 14 -1.26 40.49 38.56
CA LEU A 14 -2.07 39.26 38.61
C LEU A 14 -2.51 38.78 37.23
N LEU A 15 -2.88 39.66 36.32
CA LEU A 15 -3.21 39.33 34.94
C LEU A 15 -1.99 38.84 34.15
N THR A 16 -0.82 39.45 34.33
CA THR A 16 0.42 38.98 33.68
C THR A 16 0.91 37.65 34.26
N ALA A 17 0.74 37.40 35.56
CA ALA A 17 1.05 36.10 36.16
C ALA A 17 0.08 35.00 35.72
N ALA A 18 -1.23 35.28 35.54
CA ALA A 18 -2.21 34.35 35.03
C ALA A 18 -1.95 34.02 33.55
N PHE A 19 -1.51 34.97 32.73
CA PHE A 19 -1.09 34.72 31.34
C PHE A 19 0.24 33.95 31.24
N ALA A 20 1.17 34.15 32.19
CA ALA A 20 2.42 33.38 32.21
C ALA A 20 2.23 31.92 32.66
N LEU A 21 1.21 31.62 33.49
CA LEU A 21 0.89 30.26 33.89
C LEU A 21 0.11 29.46 32.79
N SER A 22 -0.55 30.15 31.86
CA SER A 22 -1.26 29.48 30.74
C SER A 22 -0.36 29.23 29.54
N ALA A 23 0.88 29.68 29.53
CA ALA A 23 1.85 29.48 28.47
C ALA A 23 2.83 28.30 28.73
N GLN A 24 2.54 27.43 29.69
CA GLN A 24 3.09 26.08 29.64
C GLN A 24 2.37 25.38 28.53
N ALA A 25 2.93 25.45 27.30
CA ALA A 25 2.47 24.61 26.17
C ALA A 25 2.49 23.18 26.70
N ALA A 26 1.32 22.60 26.89
CA ALA A 26 1.21 21.20 27.16
C ALA A 26 1.98 20.51 26.00
N GLU A 27 3.07 19.83 26.33
CA GLU A 27 3.84 19.05 25.35
C GLU A 27 2.81 18.16 24.67
N ALA A 28 2.58 18.40 23.38
CA ALA A 28 1.53 17.70 22.66
C ALA A 28 1.84 16.20 22.77
N ALA A 29 0.91 15.43 23.29
CA ALA A 29 1.08 14.00 23.48
C ALA A 29 1.55 13.37 22.16
N LYS A 30 2.57 12.53 22.23
CA LYS A 30 3.07 11.84 21.03
C LYS A 30 1.96 11.01 20.40
N PRO A 31 1.90 10.92 19.06
CA PRO A 31 0.96 10.03 18.40
C PRO A 31 1.28 8.56 18.75
N ARG A 32 0.25 7.76 18.87
CA ARG A 32 0.35 6.33 19.22
C ARG A 32 0.32 5.51 17.95
N ILE A 33 1.46 4.98 17.58
CA ILE A 33 1.65 4.26 16.32
C ILE A 33 1.86 2.77 16.60
N LYS A 34 1.10 1.94 15.92
CA LYS A 34 1.26 0.49 15.99
C LYS A 34 2.04 -0.04 14.79
N ILE A 35 3.04 -0.90 15.03
CA ILE A 35 3.75 -1.63 13.98
C ILE A 35 3.10 -3.01 13.83
N LEU A 36 2.64 -3.34 12.61
CA LEU A 36 2.19 -4.67 12.23
C LEU A 36 3.27 -5.32 11.36
N ALA A 37 3.91 -6.38 11.84
CA ALA A 37 5.02 -7.01 11.13
C ALA A 37 4.57 -8.26 10.36
N THR A 38 4.98 -8.35 9.08
CA THR A 38 4.70 -9.50 8.22
C THR A 38 5.94 -10.30 7.80
N GLY A 39 7.13 -9.86 8.20
CA GLY A 39 8.42 -10.47 7.84
C GLY A 39 9.14 -9.70 6.74
N GLY A 40 9.64 -10.41 5.74
CA GLY A 40 10.38 -9.82 4.61
C GLY A 40 11.86 -9.58 4.88
N THR A 41 12.54 -8.94 3.92
CA THR A 41 13.98 -8.65 3.96
C THR A 41 14.35 -7.67 5.08
N ILE A 42 13.48 -6.75 5.43
CA ILE A 42 13.68 -5.79 6.52
C ILE A 42 13.87 -6.50 7.88
N ALA A 43 13.28 -7.67 8.03
CA ALA A 43 13.47 -8.58 9.16
C ALA A 43 14.41 -9.75 8.80
N GLY A 44 15.20 -9.64 7.74
CA GLY A 44 16.07 -10.69 7.23
C GLY A 44 17.48 -10.60 7.81
N ALA A 45 18.16 -11.77 7.90
CA ALA A 45 19.53 -11.88 8.35
C ALA A 45 20.39 -12.68 7.36
N GLN A 46 21.63 -12.25 7.19
CA GLN A 46 22.72 -12.98 6.53
C GLN A 46 23.54 -13.70 7.60
N ALA A 47 24.22 -14.78 7.24
CA ALA A 47 25.18 -15.45 8.12
C ALA A 47 26.42 -14.58 8.38
N SER A 48 26.81 -13.72 7.40
CA SER A 48 27.82 -12.67 7.58
C SER A 48 27.44 -11.43 6.79
N GLN A 49 27.97 -10.26 7.15
CA GLN A 49 27.64 -8.96 6.51
C GLN A 49 28.03 -8.86 5.03
N SER A 50 28.93 -9.70 4.55
CA SER A 50 29.41 -9.75 3.17
C SER A 50 28.86 -10.95 2.39
N GLU A 51 28.00 -11.77 2.99
CA GLU A 51 27.40 -12.91 2.32
C GLU A 51 26.29 -12.46 1.36
N TYR A 52 26.19 -13.12 0.21
CA TYR A 52 25.20 -12.77 -0.81
C TYR A 52 23.79 -13.27 -0.43
N GLY A 53 23.70 -14.45 0.20
CA GLY A 53 22.43 -15.07 0.61
C GLY A 53 21.93 -14.56 1.96
N TYR A 54 20.61 -14.50 2.15
CA TYR A 54 19.99 -14.15 3.43
C TYR A 54 18.68 -14.94 3.64
N LYS A 55 18.25 -15.02 4.92
CA LYS A 55 16.96 -15.58 5.29
C LYS A 55 16.00 -14.46 5.68
N SER A 56 14.90 -14.31 4.95
CA SER A 56 13.81 -13.38 5.29
C SER A 56 13.15 -13.78 6.63
N GLY A 57 12.62 -12.79 7.37
CA GLY A 57 11.83 -13.04 8.57
C GLY A 57 12.64 -13.65 9.72
N SER A 58 13.92 -13.31 9.87
CA SER A 58 14.77 -13.80 10.95
C SER A 58 14.59 -13.05 12.27
N PHE A 59 14.11 -11.82 12.22
CA PHE A 59 13.86 -10.93 13.35
C PHE A 59 12.36 -10.73 13.57
N ASP A 60 11.96 -10.57 14.82
CA ASP A 60 10.58 -10.23 15.18
C ASP A 60 10.37 -8.70 15.25
N VAL A 61 9.12 -8.29 15.49
CA VAL A 61 8.75 -6.87 15.57
C VAL A 61 9.47 -6.13 16.70
N GLN A 62 9.77 -6.80 17.82
CA GLN A 62 10.46 -6.18 18.95
C GLN A 62 11.93 -5.92 18.64
N ASP A 63 12.56 -6.78 17.88
CA ASP A 63 13.94 -6.59 17.42
C ASP A 63 14.03 -5.40 16.45
N LEU A 64 13.06 -5.25 15.55
CA LEU A 64 12.98 -4.08 14.67
C LEU A 64 12.80 -2.77 15.44
N ILE A 65 11.94 -2.75 16.47
CA ILE A 65 11.75 -1.57 17.34
C ILE A 65 13.04 -1.23 18.10
N LYS A 66 13.75 -2.23 18.63
CA LYS A 66 15.02 -2.04 19.34
C LYS A 66 16.13 -1.54 18.43
N ALA A 67 16.14 -1.95 17.15
CA ALA A 67 17.14 -1.56 16.18
C ALA A 67 17.10 -0.06 15.83
N VAL A 68 15.95 0.62 16.02
CA VAL A 68 15.75 2.03 15.68
C VAL A 68 15.16 2.78 16.87
N PRO A 69 15.92 2.97 17.99
CA PRO A 69 15.39 3.57 19.21
C PRO A 69 14.95 5.03 19.04
N GLN A 70 15.47 5.75 18.03
CA GLN A 70 15.10 7.14 17.69
C GLN A 70 13.63 7.30 17.31
N MET A 71 12.94 6.22 16.90
CA MET A 71 11.50 6.27 16.62
C MET A 71 10.67 6.68 17.83
N LYS A 72 11.19 6.43 19.07
CA LYS A 72 10.53 6.83 20.31
C LYS A 72 10.42 8.35 20.48
N ASP A 73 11.25 9.11 19.76
CA ASP A 73 11.15 10.57 19.76
C ASP A 73 9.95 11.05 18.91
N LEU A 74 9.49 10.24 17.96
CA LEU A 74 8.40 10.55 17.03
C LEU A 74 7.03 10.12 17.57
N ALA A 75 6.95 8.98 18.27
CA ALA A 75 5.68 8.35 18.62
C ALA A 75 5.79 7.42 19.83
N ASP A 76 4.65 7.15 20.48
CA ASP A 76 4.48 6.02 21.38
C ASP A 76 4.22 4.76 20.55
N ILE A 77 5.09 3.76 20.68
CA ILE A 77 5.17 2.64 19.75
C ILE A 77 4.76 1.33 20.42
N THR A 78 3.85 0.61 19.76
CA THR A 78 3.57 -0.80 20.07
C THR A 78 3.77 -1.66 18.83
N GLY A 79 4.06 -2.94 19.00
CA GLY A 79 4.31 -3.86 17.89
C GLY A 79 3.52 -5.15 18.03
N GLU A 80 3.08 -5.69 16.88
CA GLU A 80 2.35 -6.96 16.79
C GLU A 80 2.85 -7.73 15.55
N GLN A 81 3.18 -9.02 15.76
CA GLN A 81 3.56 -9.91 14.66
C GLN A 81 2.31 -10.54 14.06
N ILE A 82 2.03 -10.30 12.80
CA ILE A 82 0.89 -10.88 12.06
C ILE A 82 1.29 -12.24 11.48
N VAL A 83 2.38 -12.24 10.71
CA VAL A 83 3.05 -13.41 10.15
C VAL A 83 4.55 -13.12 10.05
N ASN A 84 5.36 -14.13 9.75
CA ASN A 84 6.79 -13.94 9.51
C ASN A 84 7.22 -14.76 8.28
N ILE A 85 6.98 -14.19 7.09
CA ILE A 85 7.19 -14.84 5.78
C ILE A 85 8.01 -13.96 4.84
N GLY A 86 8.61 -14.58 3.82
CA GLY A 86 9.06 -13.86 2.64
C GLY A 86 7.84 -13.39 1.83
N SER A 87 7.90 -12.20 1.22
CA SER A 87 6.73 -11.67 0.52
C SER A 87 6.36 -12.44 -0.74
N GLN A 88 7.24 -13.24 -1.31
CA GLN A 88 6.91 -14.19 -2.39
C GLN A 88 5.89 -15.27 -1.94
N ASP A 89 5.78 -15.52 -0.63
CA ASP A 89 4.82 -16.46 -0.03
C ASP A 89 3.53 -15.79 0.45
N MET A 90 3.36 -14.48 0.17
CA MET A 90 2.12 -13.76 0.46
C MET A 90 0.96 -14.38 -0.31
N ASN A 91 -0.19 -14.49 0.36
CA ASN A 91 -1.37 -15.13 -0.20
C ASN A 91 -2.66 -14.48 0.31
N ASP A 92 -3.79 -14.88 -0.27
CA ASP A 92 -5.11 -14.32 0.04
C ASP A 92 -5.50 -14.48 1.51
N GLU A 93 -5.12 -15.60 2.17
CA GLU A 93 -5.42 -15.84 3.59
C GLU A 93 -4.67 -14.84 4.48
N VAL A 94 -3.38 -14.63 4.21
CA VAL A 94 -2.57 -13.65 4.94
C VAL A 94 -3.08 -12.22 4.68
N TRP A 95 -3.49 -11.88 3.45
CA TRP A 95 -4.09 -10.59 3.15
C TRP A 95 -5.37 -10.35 3.94
N LEU A 96 -6.29 -11.32 3.97
CA LEU A 96 -7.52 -11.21 4.74
C LEU A 96 -7.25 -11.08 6.24
N LYS A 97 -6.31 -11.86 6.78
CA LYS A 97 -5.89 -11.77 8.19
C LYS A 97 -5.34 -10.38 8.52
N LEU A 98 -4.39 -9.90 7.69
CA LEU A 98 -3.76 -8.58 7.88
C LEU A 98 -4.79 -7.45 7.79
N ALA A 99 -5.66 -7.46 6.79
CA ALA A 99 -6.64 -6.40 6.58
C ALA A 99 -7.72 -6.36 7.67
N LYS A 100 -8.22 -7.52 8.12
CA LYS A 100 -9.15 -7.61 9.26
C LYS A 100 -8.51 -7.03 10.51
N ARG A 101 -7.27 -7.49 10.83
CA ARG A 101 -6.55 -6.98 11.99
C ARG A 101 -6.25 -5.49 11.90
N LEU A 102 -5.86 -5.00 10.73
CA LEU A 102 -5.61 -3.58 10.50
C LEU A 102 -6.86 -2.73 10.73
N ASN A 103 -8.04 -3.14 10.21
CA ASN A 103 -9.30 -2.43 10.46
C ASN A 103 -9.68 -2.42 11.95
N GLU A 104 -9.48 -3.54 12.68
CA GLU A 104 -9.68 -3.59 14.13
C GLU A 104 -8.78 -2.62 14.88
N VAL A 105 -7.49 -2.59 14.53
CA VAL A 105 -6.49 -1.70 15.15
C VAL A 105 -6.81 -0.23 14.87
N LEU A 106 -7.14 0.12 13.64
CA LEU A 106 -7.46 1.50 13.26
C LEU A 106 -8.78 1.99 13.87
N ALA A 107 -9.70 1.09 14.26
CA ALA A 107 -10.93 1.44 14.97
C ALA A 107 -10.67 1.82 16.44
N GLN A 108 -9.51 1.47 17.02
CA GLN A 108 -9.18 1.76 18.41
C GLN A 108 -8.94 3.27 18.60
N PRO A 109 -9.50 3.89 19.65
CA PRO A 109 -9.32 5.32 19.90
C PRO A 109 -7.90 5.68 20.36
N ASP A 110 -7.16 4.71 20.85
CA ASP A 110 -5.78 4.84 21.35
C ASP A 110 -4.72 4.47 20.29
N VAL A 111 -5.08 4.36 19.02
CA VAL A 111 -4.19 4.21 17.88
C VAL A 111 -4.39 5.38 16.91
N ASP A 112 -3.33 6.09 16.57
CA ASP A 112 -3.36 7.27 15.71
C ASP A 112 -2.90 6.96 14.27
N GLY A 113 -2.13 5.87 14.09
CA GLY A 113 -1.67 5.39 12.77
C GLY A 113 -1.00 4.02 12.86
N VAL A 114 -0.70 3.44 11.72
CA VAL A 114 -0.07 2.11 11.61
C VAL A 114 1.09 2.14 10.63
N VAL A 115 2.19 1.47 11.01
CA VAL A 115 3.29 1.11 10.10
C VAL A 115 3.25 -0.40 9.88
N ILE A 116 3.39 -0.84 8.64
CA ILE A 116 3.44 -2.27 8.29
C ILE A 116 4.82 -2.58 7.73
N THR A 117 5.56 -3.50 8.35
CA THR A 117 6.80 -4.01 7.75
C THR A 117 6.50 -5.18 6.83
N HIS A 118 7.05 -5.14 5.61
CA HIS A 118 6.71 -6.08 4.54
C HIS A 118 7.93 -6.37 3.66
N GLY A 119 7.96 -7.53 3.02
CA GLY A 119 8.96 -7.83 2.01
C GLY A 119 8.63 -7.13 0.68
N THR A 120 9.67 -6.78 -0.07
CA THR A 120 9.55 -5.89 -1.22
C THR A 120 8.92 -6.50 -2.48
N ASP A 121 8.90 -7.85 -2.62
CA ASP A 121 8.48 -8.50 -3.87
C ASP A 121 6.99 -8.30 -4.17
N THR A 122 6.13 -8.29 -3.15
CA THR A 122 4.68 -8.13 -3.31
C THR A 122 4.10 -6.97 -2.50
N ILE A 123 4.96 -6.05 -2.00
CA ILE A 123 4.50 -4.89 -1.20
C ILE A 123 3.51 -4.01 -1.98
N GLU A 124 3.68 -3.87 -3.29
CA GLU A 124 2.79 -3.06 -4.14
C GLU A 124 1.38 -3.66 -4.23
N GLU A 125 1.26 -4.99 -4.25
CA GLU A 125 -0.02 -5.69 -4.28
C GLU A 125 -0.71 -5.60 -2.91
N THR A 126 0.03 -5.89 -1.83
CA THR A 126 -0.48 -5.78 -0.46
C THR A 126 -0.92 -4.35 -0.13
N ALA A 127 -0.13 -3.35 -0.50
CA ALA A 127 -0.47 -1.95 -0.27
C ALA A 127 -1.75 -1.56 -1.00
N TYR A 128 -1.90 -1.95 -2.27
CA TYR A 128 -3.11 -1.64 -3.03
C TYR A 128 -4.33 -2.39 -2.52
N PHE A 129 -4.20 -3.66 -2.16
CA PHE A 129 -5.27 -4.40 -1.51
C PHE A 129 -5.77 -3.70 -0.24
N LEU A 130 -4.85 -3.30 0.64
CA LEU A 130 -5.20 -2.58 1.86
C LEU A 130 -5.83 -1.21 1.57
N ASP A 131 -5.37 -0.49 0.55
CA ASP A 131 -5.94 0.82 0.15
C ASP A 131 -7.42 0.69 -0.29
N LEU A 132 -7.78 -0.45 -0.88
CA LEU A 132 -9.15 -0.77 -1.26
C LEU A 132 -10.06 -1.11 -0.06
N VAL A 133 -9.55 -1.85 0.95
CA VAL A 133 -10.41 -2.49 1.97
C VAL A 133 -10.31 -1.88 3.37
N VAL A 134 -9.37 -0.98 3.62
CA VAL A 134 -9.24 -0.27 4.89
C VAL A 134 -10.33 0.78 5.03
N LYS A 135 -11.05 0.79 6.18
CA LYS A 135 -12.20 1.67 6.47
C LYS A 135 -11.86 2.85 7.38
N SER A 136 -10.63 3.32 7.33
CA SER A 136 -10.15 4.40 8.18
C SER A 136 -9.37 5.43 7.38
N ASP A 137 -9.46 6.69 7.79
CA ASP A 137 -8.63 7.76 7.24
C ASP A 137 -7.33 7.98 8.05
N LYS A 138 -7.09 7.18 9.11
CA LYS A 138 -5.83 7.20 9.86
C LYS A 138 -4.67 6.75 8.97
N PRO A 139 -3.46 7.29 9.16
CA PRO A 139 -2.29 6.92 8.37
C PRO A 139 -1.98 5.43 8.42
N VAL A 140 -1.72 4.84 7.25
CA VAL A 140 -1.18 3.48 7.09
C VAL A 140 0.01 3.56 6.14
N VAL A 141 1.18 3.12 6.61
CA VAL A 141 2.42 3.20 5.84
C VAL A 141 3.11 1.84 5.79
N LEU A 142 3.29 1.30 4.60
CA LEU A 142 4.10 0.10 4.40
C LEU A 142 5.55 0.49 4.18
N VAL A 143 6.46 -0.26 4.80
CA VAL A 143 7.91 -0.13 4.66
C VAL A 143 8.54 -1.50 4.44
N GLY A 144 9.66 -1.52 3.72
CA GLY A 144 10.46 -2.70 3.49
C GLY A 144 11.94 -2.36 3.39
N SER A 145 12.75 -3.30 2.97
CA SER A 145 14.15 -3.01 2.61
C SER A 145 14.61 -3.89 1.46
N MET A 146 15.55 -3.40 0.68
CA MET A 146 16.20 -4.16 -0.39
C MET A 146 17.43 -4.90 0.12
N ARG A 147 17.99 -4.49 1.27
CA ARG A 147 19.11 -5.14 1.94
C ARG A 147 18.65 -5.73 3.27
N PRO A 148 19.12 -6.94 3.64
CA PRO A 148 18.79 -7.51 4.94
C PRO A 148 19.36 -6.68 6.10
N ALA A 149 18.77 -6.79 7.27
CA ALA A 149 19.13 -5.96 8.44
C ALA A 149 20.60 -6.07 8.86
N THR A 150 21.26 -7.19 8.55
CA THR A 150 22.68 -7.43 8.85
C THR A 150 23.65 -6.96 7.78
N ALA A 151 23.17 -6.50 6.61
CA ALA A 151 24.01 -6.10 5.51
C ALA A 151 24.76 -4.78 5.78
N ILE A 152 25.92 -4.62 5.14
CA ILE A 152 26.59 -3.31 5.09
C ILE A 152 25.66 -2.31 4.39
N SER A 153 25.46 -1.14 4.99
CA SER A 153 24.51 -0.12 4.48
C SER A 153 23.08 -0.64 4.35
N ALA A 154 22.56 -1.39 5.33
CA ALA A 154 21.17 -1.79 5.38
C ALA A 154 20.23 -0.57 5.30
N ASP A 155 19.25 -0.60 4.38
CA ASP A 155 18.31 0.49 4.16
C ASP A 155 17.07 0.43 5.08
N GLY A 156 16.82 -0.74 5.69
CA GLY A 156 15.66 -0.99 6.55
C GLY A 156 15.49 -0.03 7.72
N PRO A 157 16.52 0.26 8.52
CA PRO A 157 16.42 1.16 9.67
C PRO A 157 15.92 2.57 9.30
N MET A 158 16.44 3.17 8.23
CA MET A 158 16.00 4.50 7.78
C MET A 158 14.59 4.44 7.17
N ASN A 159 14.26 3.40 6.40
CA ASN A 159 12.92 3.22 5.86
C ASN A 159 11.88 3.08 6.99
N LEU A 160 12.21 2.34 8.06
CA LEU A 160 11.32 2.18 9.22
C LEU A 160 11.16 3.50 9.99
N TYR A 161 12.24 4.24 10.22
CA TYR A 161 12.21 5.56 10.86
C TYR A 161 11.36 6.55 10.07
N ASN A 162 11.57 6.62 8.75
CA ASN A 162 10.81 7.49 7.85
C ASN A 162 9.33 7.07 7.79
N GLY A 163 9.04 5.77 7.73
CA GLY A 163 7.67 5.25 7.80
C GLY A 163 6.95 5.65 9.10
N MET A 164 7.67 5.61 10.23
CA MET A 164 7.16 6.08 11.52
C MET A 164 6.86 7.57 11.51
N ALA A 165 7.77 8.39 10.97
CA ALA A 165 7.57 9.83 10.85
C ALA A 165 6.35 10.17 9.97
N ILE A 166 6.15 9.45 8.86
CA ILE A 166 4.99 9.62 7.98
C ILE A 166 3.70 9.23 8.70
N ALA A 167 3.68 8.10 9.42
CA ALA A 167 2.50 7.66 10.17
C ALA A 167 2.15 8.63 11.32
N ALA A 168 3.15 9.29 11.90
CA ALA A 168 2.99 10.27 12.97
C ALA A 168 2.59 11.68 12.47
N ASP A 169 2.75 11.97 11.17
CA ASP A 169 2.42 13.28 10.61
C ASP A 169 0.90 13.42 10.41
N PRO A 170 0.23 14.41 11.03
CA PRO A 170 -1.21 14.61 10.87
C PRO A 170 -1.65 14.89 9.43
N ARG A 171 -0.73 15.39 8.57
CA ARG A 171 -0.96 15.62 7.15
C ARG A 171 -1.06 14.31 6.34
N SER A 172 -0.68 13.18 6.91
CA SER A 172 -0.84 11.85 6.29
C SER A 172 -2.27 11.33 6.34
N LYS A 173 -3.11 11.90 7.19
CA LYS A 173 -4.53 11.49 7.31
C LYS A 173 -5.29 11.68 6.00
N GLY A 174 -6.06 10.66 5.62
CA GLY A 174 -6.89 10.67 4.40
C GLY A 174 -6.11 10.49 3.10
N ARG A 175 -4.79 10.19 3.15
CA ARG A 175 -3.99 9.92 1.95
C ARG A 175 -4.05 8.46 1.49
N GLY A 176 -4.81 7.62 2.19
CA GLY A 176 -4.88 6.18 1.95
C GLY A 176 -3.65 5.44 2.45
N VAL A 177 -3.42 4.28 1.88
CA VAL A 177 -2.24 3.47 2.20
C VAL A 177 -1.04 3.98 1.39
N LEU A 178 0.06 4.22 2.10
CA LEU A 178 1.31 4.72 1.54
C LEU A 178 2.39 3.65 1.60
N VAL A 179 3.35 3.73 0.69
CA VAL A 179 4.56 2.91 0.69
C VAL A 179 5.76 3.85 0.76
N ALA A 180 6.66 3.63 1.72
CA ALA A 180 7.81 4.50 1.93
C ALA A 180 9.11 3.69 1.94
N LEU A 181 9.96 3.90 0.94
CA LEU A 181 11.30 3.33 0.82
C LEU A 181 12.22 4.34 0.13
N ASN A 182 13.51 4.29 0.46
CA ASN A 182 14.55 5.11 -0.18
C ASN A 182 14.17 6.60 -0.25
N ASP A 183 13.68 7.15 0.88
CA ASP A 183 13.28 8.55 1.06
C ASP A 183 12.07 9.02 0.20
N VAL A 184 11.41 8.12 -0.52
CA VAL A 184 10.26 8.43 -1.38
C VAL A 184 8.98 7.91 -0.76
N ILE A 185 7.93 8.75 -0.81
CA ILE A 185 6.57 8.40 -0.37
C ILE A 185 5.71 8.16 -1.60
N HIS A 186 5.19 6.95 -1.73
CA HIS A 186 4.35 6.54 -2.84
C HIS A 186 2.91 6.29 -2.38
N ALA A 187 1.94 6.58 -3.24
CA ALA A 187 0.58 6.06 -3.09
C ALA A 187 0.54 4.57 -3.46
N ALA A 188 -0.25 3.78 -2.74
CA ALA A 188 -0.38 2.34 -3.00
C ALA A 188 -0.78 2.01 -4.44
N ARG A 189 -1.67 2.82 -5.02
CA ARG A 189 -2.11 2.67 -6.42
C ARG A 189 -0.96 2.84 -7.43
N GLU A 190 0.00 3.73 -7.13
CA GLU A 190 1.00 4.18 -8.10
C GLU A 190 2.34 3.45 -8.00
N VAL A 191 2.67 2.92 -6.82
CA VAL A 191 3.98 2.33 -6.56
C VAL A 191 4.19 1.03 -7.35
N THR A 192 5.38 0.86 -7.93
CA THR A 192 5.80 -0.38 -8.61
C THR A 192 7.27 -0.66 -8.34
N LYS A 193 7.59 -1.94 -8.09
CA LYS A 193 8.98 -2.42 -8.00
C LYS A 193 9.55 -2.57 -9.42
N THR A 194 10.55 -1.75 -9.76
CA THR A 194 11.09 -1.65 -11.13
C THR A 194 12.47 -2.26 -11.30
N ASN A 195 13.13 -2.66 -10.20
CA ASN A 195 14.46 -3.23 -10.21
C ASN A 195 14.55 -4.40 -9.22
N THR A 196 15.34 -5.40 -9.53
CA THR A 196 15.47 -6.62 -8.73
C THR A 196 16.33 -6.45 -7.48
N SER A 197 17.27 -5.52 -7.44
CA SER A 197 18.31 -5.42 -6.40
C SER A 197 18.65 -4.01 -5.93
N SER A 198 18.40 -2.96 -6.74
CA SER A 198 18.70 -1.58 -6.37
C SER A 198 17.83 -1.12 -5.19
N VAL A 199 18.38 -0.32 -4.27
CA VAL A 199 17.59 0.36 -3.24
C VAL A 199 16.66 1.40 -3.86
N ASP A 200 17.04 2.01 -4.97
CA ASP A 200 16.20 2.87 -5.82
C ASP A 200 15.40 2.01 -6.80
N THR A 201 14.43 1.28 -6.29
CA THR A 201 13.65 0.32 -7.07
C THR A 201 12.17 0.65 -7.15
N PHE A 202 11.63 1.39 -6.18
CA PHE A 202 10.20 1.71 -6.17
C PHE A 202 9.96 3.06 -6.84
N HIS A 203 9.08 3.05 -7.84
CA HIS A 203 8.72 4.24 -8.60
C HIS A 203 7.20 4.34 -8.80
N SER A 204 6.71 5.56 -8.92
CA SER A 204 5.34 5.91 -9.32
C SER A 204 5.41 6.48 -10.73
N LEU A 205 5.45 5.60 -11.74
CA LEU A 205 5.87 5.94 -13.10
C LEU A 205 4.87 6.82 -13.86
N ASN A 206 3.55 6.70 -13.56
CA ASN A 206 2.52 7.42 -14.29
C ASN A 206 2.23 8.81 -13.67
N ARG A 207 2.13 8.91 -12.34
CA ARG A 207 1.67 10.13 -11.65
C ARG A 207 2.72 10.74 -10.71
N GLY A 208 3.88 10.11 -10.58
CA GLY A 208 4.93 10.53 -9.66
C GLY A 208 4.63 10.20 -8.19
N PRO A 209 5.59 10.47 -7.29
CA PRO A 209 5.48 10.20 -5.87
C PRO A 209 4.48 11.14 -5.18
N ALA A 210 3.93 10.69 -4.05
CA ALA A 210 3.08 11.51 -3.18
C ALA A 210 3.89 12.57 -2.42
N GLY A 211 5.17 12.31 -2.16
CA GLY A 211 6.08 13.21 -1.47
C GLY A 211 7.46 12.61 -1.26
N TYR A 212 8.31 13.34 -0.55
CA TYR A 212 9.59 12.88 -0.05
C TYR A 212 9.67 12.98 1.47
N VAL A 213 10.50 12.12 2.05
CA VAL A 213 10.84 12.15 3.46
C VAL A 213 12.36 12.00 3.60
N ASN A 214 12.98 12.88 4.34
CA ASN A 214 14.41 12.79 4.62
C ASN A 214 14.62 12.94 6.13
N THR A 215 15.08 11.88 6.76
CA THR A 215 15.34 11.84 8.22
C THR A 215 14.13 12.39 8.98
N GLY A 216 12.92 11.90 8.66
CA GLY A 216 11.66 12.28 9.26
C GLY A 216 11.06 13.62 8.80
N LYS A 217 11.75 14.42 7.99
CA LYS A 217 11.22 15.67 7.43
C LYS A 217 10.45 15.38 6.14
N ILE A 218 9.15 15.68 6.13
CA ILE A 218 8.23 15.31 5.06
C ILE A 218 7.87 16.51 4.19
N THR A 219 8.03 16.35 2.88
CA THR A 219 7.55 17.27 1.85
C THR A 219 6.50 16.58 1.00
N TRP A 220 5.25 17.03 1.09
CA TRP A 220 4.15 16.51 0.28
C TRP A 220 4.05 17.25 -1.04
N PHE A 221 3.82 16.51 -2.15
CA PHE A 221 3.63 17.07 -3.49
C PHE A 221 2.18 17.04 -3.91
N GLN A 222 1.48 15.93 -3.63
CA GLN A 222 0.12 15.72 -4.07
C GLN A 222 -0.69 14.86 -3.09
N VAL A 223 -2.00 15.00 -3.18
CA VAL A 223 -2.93 14.06 -2.55
C VAL A 223 -3.19 12.97 -3.59
N PRO A 224 -2.99 11.69 -3.25
CA PRO A 224 -3.25 10.60 -4.17
C PRO A 224 -4.68 10.64 -4.74
N ALA A 225 -4.87 10.33 -6.01
CA ALA A 225 -6.19 10.27 -6.66
C ALA A 225 -6.93 8.96 -6.36
N GLY A 226 -8.23 8.88 -6.62
CA GLY A 226 -9.08 7.71 -6.45
C GLY A 226 -9.79 7.64 -5.10
N ARG A 227 -10.76 6.72 -4.98
CA ARG A 227 -11.52 6.46 -3.75
C ARG A 227 -10.72 5.53 -2.84
N ARG A 228 -10.73 5.80 -1.53
CA ARG A 228 -9.98 5.04 -0.52
C ARG A 228 -10.50 5.29 0.88
N GLY A 229 -9.96 4.56 1.87
CA GLY A 229 -10.25 4.75 3.28
C GLY A 229 -11.75 4.64 3.57
N SER A 230 -12.29 5.57 4.33
CA SER A 230 -13.72 5.64 4.67
C SER A 230 -14.65 5.77 3.45
N LYS A 231 -14.11 6.23 2.29
CA LYS A 231 -14.86 6.40 1.03
C LYS A 231 -14.82 5.17 0.12
N SER A 232 -14.07 4.14 0.47
CA SER A 232 -14.02 2.90 -0.31
C SER A 232 -15.33 2.13 -0.21
N GLU A 233 -15.82 1.62 -1.33
CA GLU A 233 -17.00 0.76 -1.36
C GLU A 233 -16.71 -0.71 -1.08
N PHE A 234 -15.44 -1.14 -1.14
CA PHE A 234 -15.04 -2.53 -0.92
C PHE A 234 -15.02 -2.86 0.58
N SER A 235 -15.38 -4.09 0.93
CA SER A 235 -15.38 -4.59 2.30
C SER A 235 -15.07 -6.09 2.32
N ILE A 236 -14.14 -6.45 3.20
CA ILE A 236 -13.76 -7.85 3.44
C ILE A 236 -14.32 -8.41 4.75
N ALA A 237 -15.25 -7.70 5.40
CA ALA A 237 -15.76 -8.10 6.72
C ALA A 237 -16.31 -9.54 6.70
N ASP A 238 -17.12 -9.86 5.68
CA ASP A 238 -17.75 -11.18 5.51
C ASP A 238 -16.97 -12.10 4.57
N ALA A 239 -15.85 -11.65 3.99
CA ALA A 239 -15.07 -12.44 3.07
C ALA A 239 -14.37 -13.59 3.78
N LYS A 240 -14.64 -14.83 3.33
CA LYS A 240 -13.95 -16.06 3.77
C LYS A 240 -12.77 -16.39 2.88
N ALA A 241 -12.84 -16.05 1.60
CA ALA A 241 -11.81 -16.21 0.59
C ALA A 241 -11.99 -15.17 -0.50
N LEU A 242 -10.92 -14.84 -1.22
CA LEU A 242 -10.97 -14.01 -2.42
C LEU A 242 -11.26 -14.87 -3.66
N PRO A 243 -11.99 -14.35 -4.66
CA PRO A 243 -12.22 -15.04 -5.93
C PRO A 243 -10.87 -15.29 -6.64
N ARG A 244 -10.72 -16.47 -7.25
CA ARG A 244 -9.54 -16.77 -8.04
C ARG A 244 -9.50 -15.88 -9.30
N VAL A 245 -8.43 -15.12 -9.44
CA VAL A 245 -8.09 -14.33 -10.62
C VAL A 245 -6.65 -14.65 -11.01
N ASP A 246 -6.44 -15.09 -12.25
CA ASP A 246 -5.11 -15.42 -12.74
C ASP A 246 -4.61 -14.35 -13.73
N ILE A 247 -3.29 -14.13 -13.77
CA ILE A 247 -2.63 -13.24 -14.73
C ILE A 247 -2.04 -14.10 -15.84
N ILE A 248 -2.37 -13.77 -17.09
CA ILE A 248 -1.83 -14.43 -18.28
C ILE A 248 -0.90 -13.46 -18.99
N TYR A 249 0.37 -13.82 -19.11
CA TYR A 249 1.38 -12.98 -19.73
C TYR A 249 1.40 -13.16 -21.25
N ALA A 250 1.05 -12.12 -22.01
CA ALA A 250 1.03 -12.15 -23.46
C ALA A 250 2.42 -11.97 -24.06
N HIS A 251 2.71 -12.69 -25.13
CA HIS A 251 3.96 -12.65 -25.88
C HIS A 251 3.73 -12.98 -27.36
N ALA A 252 4.75 -12.80 -28.21
CA ALA A 252 4.68 -13.24 -29.59
C ALA A 252 4.35 -14.72 -29.66
N ASN A 253 3.46 -15.10 -30.57
CA ASN A 253 2.98 -16.49 -30.73
C ASN A 253 2.33 -17.08 -29.45
N MET A 254 1.64 -16.26 -28.67
CA MET A 254 0.89 -16.72 -27.49
C MET A 254 -0.18 -17.73 -27.88
N SER A 255 -0.19 -18.90 -27.22
CA SER A 255 -1.28 -19.89 -27.33
C SER A 255 -2.43 -19.57 -26.38
N THR A 256 -3.55 -20.27 -26.53
CA THR A 256 -4.72 -20.14 -25.66
C THR A 256 -4.72 -21.11 -24.48
N ASP A 257 -3.76 -22.02 -24.40
CA ASP A 257 -3.75 -23.14 -23.45
C ASP A 257 -3.78 -22.69 -21.99
N LEU A 258 -3.06 -21.58 -21.66
CA LEU A 258 -3.05 -21.04 -20.29
C LEU A 258 -4.40 -20.41 -19.93
N ILE A 259 -5.08 -19.78 -20.89
CA ILE A 259 -6.44 -19.24 -20.71
C ILE A 259 -7.39 -20.40 -20.37
N ASP A 260 -7.35 -21.47 -21.16
CA ASP A 260 -8.20 -22.64 -20.95
C ASP A 260 -7.90 -23.35 -19.64
N ALA A 261 -6.62 -23.50 -19.29
CA ALA A 261 -6.20 -24.10 -18.04
C ALA A 261 -6.68 -23.29 -16.83
N ALA A 262 -6.56 -21.97 -16.84
CA ALA A 262 -7.03 -21.10 -15.77
C ALA A 262 -8.55 -21.23 -15.57
N VAL A 263 -9.32 -21.17 -16.64
CA VAL A 263 -10.78 -21.32 -16.62
C VAL A 263 -11.19 -22.70 -16.12
N LYS A 264 -10.58 -23.77 -16.64
CA LYS A 264 -10.80 -25.15 -16.19
C LYS A 264 -10.53 -25.33 -14.69
N ASN A 265 -9.54 -24.63 -14.15
CA ASN A 265 -9.18 -24.65 -12.74
C ASN A 265 -9.96 -23.64 -11.88
N GLY A 266 -11.04 -23.05 -12.41
CA GLY A 266 -12.02 -22.30 -11.63
C GLY A 266 -11.75 -20.80 -11.51
N ALA A 267 -10.90 -20.21 -12.36
CA ALA A 267 -10.73 -18.75 -12.40
C ALA A 267 -12.08 -18.04 -12.62
N LYS A 268 -12.34 -17.01 -11.84
CA LYS A 268 -13.54 -16.15 -11.96
C LYS A 268 -13.24 -14.89 -12.77
N GLY A 269 -11.96 -14.56 -12.89
CA GLY A 269 -11.45 -13.49 -13.72
C GLY A 269 -10.07 -13.81 -14.26
N LEU A 270 -9.71 -13.19 -15.37
CA LEU A 270 -8.39 -13.24 -15.97
C LEU A 270 -7.91 -11.80 -16.22
N VAL A 271 -6.66 -11.54 -15.89
CA VAL A 271 -5.95 -10.32 -16.27
C VAL A 271 -4.96 -10.70 -17.38
N ILE A 272 -5.13 -10.13 -18.55
CA ILE A 272 -4.16 -10.31 -19.62
C ILE A 272 -3.11 -9.22 -19.53
N ALA A 273 -1.88 -9.61 -19.19
CA ALA A 273 -0.70 -8.74 -19.23
C ALA A 273 -0.27 -8.59 -20.69
N GLY A 274 -0.99 -7.79 -21.46
CA GLY A 274 -0.88 -7.65 -22.89
C GLY A 274 0.40 -6.95 -23.36
N VAL A 275 0.68 -7.02 -24.64
CA VAL A 275 1.74 -6.25 -25.29
C VAL A 275 1.21 -4.85 -25.66
N GLY A 276 2.10 -3.84 -25.67
CA GLY A 276 1.69 -2.46 -26.00
C GLY A 276 0.49 -1.99 -25.18
N ASP A 277 -0.58 -1.53 -25.81
CA ASP A 277 -1.85 -1.08 -25.21
C ASP A 277 -2.76 -2.26 -24.78
N GLY A 278 -2.18 -3.23 -24.09
CA GLY A 278 -2.93 -4.38 -23.59
C GLY A 278 -3.36 -5.39 -24.68
N ASN A 279 -2.64 -5.45 -25.79
CA ASN A 279 -2.94 -6.28 -26.94
C ASN A 279 -2.52 -7.76 -26.73
N MET A 280 -3.11 -8.62 -27.50
CA MET A 280 -2.82 -10.06 -27.55
C MET A 280 -2.98 -10.58 -28.99
N THR A 281 -2.60 -11.85 -29.24
CA THR A 281 -2.82 -12.45 -30.56
C THR A 281 -4.31 -12.51 -30.89
N ALA A 282 -4.66 -12.47 -32.19
CA ALA A 282 -6.06 -12.57 -32.63
C ALA A 282 -6.75 -13.83 -32.08
N GLN A 283 -6.05 -14.97 -32.06
CA GLN A 283 -6.56 -16.21 -31.49
C GLN A 283 -6.84 -16.08 -29.98
N ALA A 284 -5.95 -15.44 -29.22
CA ALA A 284 -6.16 -15.22 -27.79
C ALA A 284 -7.31 -14.24 -27.53
N LEU A 285 -7.47 -13.19 -28.36
CA LEU A 285 -8.57 -12.23 -28.27
C LEU A 285 -9.93 -12.92 -28.44
N GLU A 286 -10.10 -13.73 -29.48
CA GLU A 286 -11.33 -14.50 -29.70
C GLU A 286 -11.58 -15.51 -28.58
N ARG A 287 -10.53 -16.17 -28.08
CA ARG A 287 -10.67 -17.10 -26.95
C ARG A 287 -11.10 -16.37 -25.68
N CYS A 288 -10.50 -15.23 -25.35
CA CYS A 288 -10.92 -14.40 -24.22
C CYS A 288 -12.36 -13.94 -24.35
N SER A 289 -12.81 -13.55 -25.57
CA SER A 289 -14.21 -13.19 -25.82
C SER A 289 -15.17 -14.38 -25.54
N ALA A 290 -14.82 -15.57 -26.00
CA ALA A 290 -15.61 -16.76 -25.70
C ALA A 290 -15.68 -17.07 -24.19
N VAL A 291 -14.57 -16.89 -23.49
CA VAL A 291 -14.47 -17.05 -22.04
C VAL A 291 -15.31 -15.97 -21.31
N ALA A 292 -15.26 -14.72 -21.75
CA ALA A 292 -16.08 -13.64 -21.21
C ALA A 292 -17.59 -13.96 -21.31
N LYS A 293 -18.03 -14.48 -22.46
CA LYS A 293 -19.43 -14.93 -22.66
C LYS A 293 -19.83 -16.09 -21.73
N SER A 294 -18.88 -16.86 -21.20
CA SER A 294 -19.15 -17.91 -20.21
C SER A 294 -19.21 -17.39 -18.75
N GLY A 295 -19.07 -16.08 -18.55
CA GLY A 295 -19.21 -15.44 -17.23
C GLY A 295 -17.91 -15.29 -16.42
N VAL A 296 -16.74 -15.44 -17.07
CA VAL A 296 -15.42 -15.11 -16.50
C VAL A 296 -15.07 -13.69 -16.94
N VAL A 297 -14.74 -12.81 -16.00
CA VAL A 297 -14.42 -11.41 -16.32
C VAL A 297 -13.00 -11.32 -16.87
N ILE A 298 -12.83 -10.64 -17.99
CA ILE A 298 -11.53 -10.40 -18.64
C ILE A 298 -11.12 -8.93 -18.44
N VAL A 299 -9.94 -8.72 -17.90
CA VAL A 299 -9.30 -7.40 -17.81
C VAL A 299 -8.10 -7.38 -18.76
N ARG A 300 -8.09 -6.41 -19.68
CA ARG A 300 -6.90 -6.08 -20.45
C ARG A 300 -6.02 -5.13 -19.63
N SER A 301 -4.78 -5.52 -19.41
CA SER A 301 -3.73 -4.70 -18.82
C SER A 301 -2.47 -4.79 -19.68
N SER A 302 -1.43 -4.04 -19.34
CA SER A 302 -0.19 -4.08 -20.11
C SER A 302 0.96 -4.66 -19.27
N ARG A 303 1.83 -5.43 -19.92
CA ARG A 303 3.11 -5.87 -19.33
C ARG A 303 4.17 -4.75 -19.27
N LEU A 304 3.87 -3.60 -19.88
CA LEU A 304 4.74 -2.43 -19.81
C LEU A 304 4.65 -1.76 -18.43
N PRO A 305 5.75 -1.18 -17.94
CA PRO A 305 5.80 -0.64 -16.57
C PRO A 305 5.07 0.70 -16.42
N SER A 306 4.70 1.36 -17.51
CA SER A 306 4.03 2.67 -17.51
C SER A 306 3.16 2.86 -18.75
N GLY A 307 2.32 3.88 -18.73
CA GLY A 307 1.31 4.16 -19.73
C GLY A 307 -0.06 3.62 -19.33
N LEU A 308 -1.03 3.79 -20.19
CA LEU A 308 -2.41 3.35 -19.99
C LEU A 308 -2.78 2.26 -20.97
N THR A 309 -3.63 1.33 -20.51
CA THR A 309 -4.42 0.47 -21.40
C THR A 309 -5.72 1.19 -21.69
N TYR A 310 -5.81 1.83 -22.85
CA TYR A 310 -6.97 2.62 -23.23
C TYR A 310 -8.18 1.76 -23.58
N ARG A 311 -9.34 2.16 -23.06
CA ARG A 311 -10.61 1.49 -23.40
C ARG A 311 -11.02 1.83 -24.82
N ASN A 312 -11.48 0.81 -25.58
CA ASN A 312 -12.00 0.94 -26.93
C ASN A 312 -11.04 1.68 -27.90
N ASN A 313 -9.72 1.47 -27.75
CA ASN A 313 -8.73 2.01 -28.68
C ASN A 313 -8.43 1.01 -29.80
N GLU A 314 -7.38 0.17 -29.66
CA GLU A 314 -7.06 -0.86 -30.66
C GLU A 314 -7.98 -2.09 -30.53
N VAL A 315 -8.48 -2.36 -29.33
CA VAL A 315 -9.45 -3.42 -29.04
C VAL A 315 -10.78 -2.80 -28.64
N ASP A 316 -11.86 -3.21 -29.28
CA ASP A 316 -13.23 -2.83 -28.92
C ASP A 316 -13.68 -3.63 -27.68
N ASP A 317 -13.40 -3.09 -26.49
CA ASP A 317 -13.71 -3.75 -25.22
C ASP A 317 -15.22 -3.98 -25.04
N ASP A 318 -16.05 -3.08 -25.56
CA ASP A 318 -17.52 -3.21 -25.49
C ASP A 318 -18.01 -4.42 -26.30
N LYS A 319 -17.47 -4.60 -27.49
CA LYS A 319 -17.79 -5.75 -28.37
C LYS A 319 -17.37 -7.08 -27.76
N TYR A 320 -16.17 -7.12 -27.16
CA TYR A 320 -15.60 -8.35 -26.62
C TYR A 320 -16.01 -8.63 -25.16
N GLY A 321 -16.61 -7.67 -24.47
CA GLY A 321 -17.04 -7.78 -23.09
C GLY A 321 -15.89 -7.71 -22.08
N PHE A 322 -14.89 -6.86 -22.34
CA PHE A 322 -13.70 -6.72 -21.51
C PHE A 322 -13.72 -5.46 -20.65
N VAL A 323 -12.86 -5.44 -19.66
CA VAL A 323 -12.51 -4.29 -18.83
C VAL A 323 -11.11 -3.83 -19.24
N ALA A 324 -10.89 -2.53 -19.39
CA ALA A 324 -9.58 -1.93 -19.58
C ALA A 324 -9.01 -1.49 -18.22
N SER A 325 -7.75 -1.85 -17.93
CA SER A 325 -7.12 -1.58 -16.64
C SER A 325 -6.69 -0.14 -16.44
N LEU A 326 -6.68 0.67 -17.48
CA LEU A 326 -6.12 2.02 -17.49
C LEU A 326 -4.64 1.99 -17.02
N GLU A 327 -4.30 2.69 -15.93
CA GLU A 327 -2.94 2.79 -15.41
C GLU A 327 -2.52 1.60 -14.53
N LEU A 328 -3.47 0.74 -14.14
CA LEU A 328 -3.17 -0.37 -13.24
C LEU A 328 -2.38 -1.45 -13.97
N ASN A 329 -1.21 -1.77 -13.42
CA ASN A 329 -0.42 -2.90 -13.87
C ASN A 329 -1.13 -4.24 -13.60
N PRO A 330 -0.70 -5.36 -14.20
CA PRO A 330 -1.38 -6.64 -14.05
C PRO A 330 -1.57 -7.10 -12.60
N PRO A 331 -0.58 -7.00 -11.68
CA PRO A 331 -0.77 -7.38 -10.28
C PRO A 331 -1.88 -6.58 -9.59
N LYS A 332 -1.90 -5.26 -9.73
CA LYS A 332 -2.95 -4.42 -9.13
C LYS A 332 -4.31 -4.59 -9.79
N SER A 333 -4.33 -4.79 -11.12
CA SER A 333 -5.56 -5.15 -11.83
C SER A 333 -6.17 -6.45 -11.30
N ARG A 334 -5.33 -7.44 -10.97
CA ARG A 334 -5.75 -8.68 -10.32
C ARG A 334 -6.40 -8.39 -8.96
N VAL A 335 -5.75 -7.59 -8.13
CA VAL A 335 -6.24 -7.22 -6.80
C VAL A 335 -7.60 -6.51 -6.89
N LEU A 336 -7.74 -5.50 -7.76
CA LEU A 336 -9.01 -4.78 -7.90
C LEU A 336 -10.11 -5.69 -8.46
N LEU A 337 -9.77 -6.57 -9.39
CA LEU A 337 -10.75 -7.52 -9.94
C LEU A 337 -11.21 -8.54 -8.88
N GLN A 338 -10.33 -9.00 -7.98
CA GLN A 338 -10.74 -9.87 -6.88
C GLN A 338 -11.78 -9.17 -5.98
N GLU A 339 -11.54 -7.92 -5.60
CA GLU A 339 -12.46 -7.14 -4.79
C GLU A 339 -13.78 -6.83 -5.52
N ALA A 340 -13.71 -6.49 -6.81
CA ALA A 340 -14.89 -6.26 -7.63
C ALA A 340 -15.78 -7.52 -7.74
N LEU A 341 -15.17 -8.69 -7.92
CA LEU A 341 -15.87 -9.97 -8.04
C LEU A 341 -16.54 -10.45 -6.75
N LEU A 342 -16.17 -9.91 -5.58
CA LEU A 342 -16.93 -10.10 -4.34
C LEU A 342 -18.30 -9.40 -4.40
N LYS A 343 -18.46 -8.39 -5.26
CA LYS A 343 -19.67 -7.56 -5.36
C LYS A 343 -20.50 -7.85 -6.61
N THR A 344 -19.85 -7.98 -7.77
CA THR A 344 -20.56 -8.05 -9.05
C THR A 344 -19.74 -8.76 -10.11
N LYS A 345 -20.43 -9.19 -11.18
CA LYS A 345 -19.82 -9.65 -12.44
C LYS A 345 -20.20 -8.74 -13.62
N ASP A 346 -20.92 -7.68 -13.37
CA ASP A 346 -21.28 -6.71 -14.41
C ASP A 346 -20.04 -5.96 -14.88
N VAL A 347 -19.67 -6.16 -16.14
CA VAL A 347 -18.47 -5.60 -16.76
C VAL A 347 -18.48 -4.06 -16.73
N LYS A 348 -19.65 -3.42 -16.91
CA LYS A 348 -19.77 -1.96 -16.87
C LYS A 348 -19.51 -1.42 -15.48
N GLU A 349 -20.04 -2.10 -14.48
CA GLU A 349 -19.83 -1.72 -13.07
C GLU A 349 -18.37 -1.97 -12.64
N ILE A 350 -17.76 -3.06 -13.08
CA ILE A 350 -16.34 -3.33 -12.85
C ILE A 350 -15.48 -2.26 -13.55
N GLN A 351 -15.80 -1.88 -14.80
CA GLN A 351 -15.08 -0.79 -15.48
C GLN A 351 -15.19 0.54 -14.72
N ARG A 352 -16.36 0.86 -14.15
CA ARG A 352 -16.50 2.04 -13.27
C ARG A 352 -15.54 1.95 -12.09
N MET A 353 -15.43 0.78 -11.44
CA MET A 353 -14.47 0.58 -10.36
C MET A 353 -13.03 0.81 -10.81
N PHE A 354 -12.62 0.33 -11.99
CA PHE A 354 -11.30 0.58 -12.54
C PHE A 354 -11.04 2.07 -12.85
N ASN A 355 -12.08 2.83 -13.15
CA ASN A 355 -11.97 4.29 -13.37
C ASN A 355 -11.83 5.09 -12.06
N GLU A 356 -12.40 4.60 -10.94
CA GLU A 356 -12.51 5.35 -9.69
C GLU A 356 -11.47 4.96 -8.62
N TYR A 357 -10.90 3.76 -8.73
CA TYR A 357 -9.94 3.18 -7.76
C TYR A 357 -8.53 2.97 -8.41
#